data_f650f03c118f606011db160a3f62ad04
#
_entry.id   f650f03c118f606011db160a3f62ad04
#
_cell.length_a   1.000
_cell.length_b   1.000
_cell.length_c   1.000
_cell.angle_alpha   90.00
_cell.angle_beta   90.00
_cell.angle_gamma   90.00
#
_symmetry.space_group_name_H-M   'P 1'
#
loop_
_entity.id
_entity.type
_entity.pdbx_description
1 polymer ?
#
loop_
_entity_poly.entity_id
_entity_poly.type
_entity_poly.pdbx_seq_one_letter_code
_entity_poly.pdbx_strand_id
1 'polypeptide(L)'
;TINLYTSSLDQIQSAIFSFCTQLNTFYEQALYLESLFDLFDMQTEDENCGTPLTEPIRTIEFRHVYFSYPATNVYALKNVSFVLDDRHTYALIGLNGSGKTTLLKLLMKLYKPTLGTILINGQDIEEIDTAGLRKRISAIFQDFIKYPFTAEENITISDLENANDLHRLSKVIDDAGAAEVIDGLPHRLQTQLQKGWNGGTELSQGQWQKIAIARCLFKQSDVYLFDEPFSALDAISEQHIIKRLNLKTKMSITIFITHRYSSLRLADFILVLKDGELVESGSHQELQKAGKYYSELIKAQIEPIDHLAQLDET
;
A
#
# COMPACT_ATOMS: atom_id res chain seq x y z
N THR A 1 12.80 59.14 -47.49
CA THR A 1 11.37 59.07 -47.11
C THR A 1 10.84 57.64 -47.17
N ILE A 2 11.08 56.87 -48.24
CA ILE A 2 10.56 55.47 -48.37
C ILE A 2 11.09 54.56 -47.26
N ASN A 3 12.40 54.59 -46.96
CA ASN A 3 13.00 53.76 -45.89
C ASN A 3 12.42 54.06 -44.50
N LEU A 4 11.94 55.25 -44.27
CA LEU A 4 11.33 55.62 -43.00
C LEU A 4 9.92 55.02 -42.86
N TYR A 5 9.17 54.98 -43.93
CA TYR A 5 7.83 54.34 -43.96
C TYR A 5 7.92 52.82 -43.83
N THR A 6 8.91 52.18 -44.53
CA THR A 6 9.09 50.72 -44.41
C THR A 6 9.52 50.33 -43.00
N SER A 7 10.47 51.07 -42.39
CA SER A 7 10.90 50.82 -41.00
C SER A 7 9.75 51.00 -39.99
N SER A 8 8.88 52.01 -40.20
CA SER A 8 7.72 52.20 -39.32
C SER A 8 6.68 51.10 -39.49
N LEU A 9 6.48 50.57 -40.68
CA LEU A 9 5.57 49.44 -40.94
C LEU A 9 6.13 48.16 -40.29
N ASP A 10 7.41 47.90 -40.41
CA ASP A 10 8.07 46.74 -39.77
C ASP A 10 7.97 46.80 -38.25
N GLN A 11 8.10 48.00 -37.65
CA GLN A 11 7.94 48.21 -36.21
C GLN A 11 6.50 47.93 -35.74
N ILE A 12 5.48 48.43 -36.52
CA ILE A 12 4.09 48.16 -36.21
C ILE A 12 3.76 46.68 -36.32
N GLN A 13 4.24 46.02 -37.38
CA GLN A 13 4.05 44.58 -37.55
C GLN A 13 4.65 43.77 -36.40
N SER A 14 5.90 44.11 -36.01
CA SER A 14 6.60 43.45 -34.89
C SER A 14 5.88 43.68 -33.56
N ALA A 15 5.35 44.89 -33.32
CA ALA A 15 4.58 45.21 -32.13
C ALA A 15 3.26 44.41 -32.06
N ILE A 16 2.54 44.30 -33.17
CA ILE A 16 1.30 43.51 -33.28
C ILE A 16 1.61 42.04 -33.02
N PHE A 17 2.67 41.51 -33.66
CA PHE A 17 3.08 40.11 -33.45
C PHE A 17 3.45 39.83 -32.00
N SER A 18 4.25 40.72 -31.38
CA SER A 18 4.63 40.61 -29.96
C SER A 18 3.40 40.67 -29.05
N PHE A 19 2.45 41.55 -29.33
CA PHE A 19 1.19 41.64 -28.57
C PHE A 19 0.38 40.33 -28.67
N CYS A 20 0.20 39.80 -29.88
CA CYS A 20 -0.49 38.53 -30.06
C CYS A 20 0.19 37.38 -29.31
N THR A 21 1.52 37.31 -29.34
CA THR A 21 2.28 36.30 -28.63
C THR A 21 2.11 36.42 -27.09
N GLN A 22 2.15 37.66 -26.58
CA GLN A 22 1.94 37.93 -25.16
C GLN A 22 0.51 37.57 -24.72
N LEU A 23 -0.50 37.86 -25.55
CA LEU A 23 -1.88 37.44 -25.27
C LEU A 23 -2.01 35.91 -25.18
N ASN A 24 -1.37 35.19 -26.11
CA ASN A 24 -1.38 33.74 -26.09
C ASN A 24 -0.70 33.18 -24.81
N THR A 25 0.45 33.73 -24.46
CA THR A 25 1.15 33.35 -23.21
C THR A 25 0.30 33.65 -21.96
N PHE A 26 -0.37 34.82 -21.97
CA PHE A 26 -1.26 35.19 -20.87
C PHE A 26 -2.44 34.21 -20.76
N TYR A 27 -3.04 33.83 -21.89
CA TYR A 27 -4.11 32.83 -21.92
C TYR A 27 -3.65 31.45 -21.39
N GLU A 28 -2.49 30.98 -21.83
CA GLU A 28 -1.91 29.74 -21.32
C GLU A 28 -1.67 29.80 -19.80
N GLN A 29 -1.12 30.90 -19.29
CA GLN A 29 -0.92 31.10 -17.87
C GLN A 29 -2.24 31.14 -17.08
N ALA A 30 -3.30 31.73 -17.66
CA ALA A 30 -4.63 31.76 -17.05
C ALA A 30 -5.21 30.35 -16.88
N LEU A 31 -5.01 29.45 -17.86
CA LEU A 31 -5.42 28.04 -17.73
C LEU A 31 -4.69 27.31 -16.59
N TYR A 32 -3.39 27.58 -16.40
CA TYR A 32 -2.67 27.01 -15.25
C TYR A 32 -3.19 27.55 -13.92
N LEU A 33 -3.56 28.85 -13.87
CA LEU A 33 -4.17 29.44 -12.67
C LEU A 33 -5.55 28.84 -12.37
N GLU A 34 -6.36 28.59 -13.39
CA GLU A 34 -7.66 27.92 -13.22
C GLU A 34 -7.47 26.54 -12.56
N SER A 35 -6.55 25.72 -13.08
CA SER A 35 -6.23 24.42 -12.49
C SER A 35 -5.72 24.53 -11.03
N LEU A 36 -4.99 25.60 -10.70
CA LEU A 36 -4.54 25.87 -9.33
C LEU A 36 -5.70 26.25 -8.41
N PHE A 37 -6.65 27.06 -8.88
CA PHE A 37 -7.86 27.41 -8.12
C PHE A 37 -8.75 26.18 -7.92
N ASP A 38 -8.92 25.34 -8.96
CA ASP A 38 -9.64 24.08 -8.84
C ASP A 38 -9.02 23.18 -7.74
N LEU A 39 -7.69 23.16 -7.65
CA LEU A 39 -6.99 22.44 -6.59
C LEU A 39 -7.28 23.02 -5.20
N PHE A 40 -7.33 24.36 -5.05
CA PHE A 40 -7.65 25.00 -3.77
C PHE A 40 -9.13 24.86 -3.38
N ASP A 41 -10.01 24.77 -4.37
CA ASP A 41 -11.45 24.58 -4.16
C ASP A 41 -11.83 23.12 -3.91
N MET A 42 -10.87 22.17 -4.11
CA MET A 42 -11.10 20.78 -3.73
C MET A 42 -11.39 20.69 -2.23
N GLN A 43 -12.52 20.09 -1.91
CA GLN A 43 -12.87 19.82 -0.51
C GLN A 43 -11.83 18.87 0.09
N THR A 44 -11.11 19.35 1.09
CA THR A 44 -10.26 18.48 1.90
C THR A 44 -11.16 17.61 2.79
N GLU A 45 -10.87 16.32 2.86
CA GLU A 45 -11.48 15.51 3.91
C GLU A 45 -11.06 16.08 5.26
N ASP A 46 -12.03 16.36 6.13
CA ASP A 46 -11.73 16.75 7.50
C ASP A 46 -11.27 15.49 8.26
N GLU A 47 -9.97 15.26 8.24
CA GLU A 47 -9.35 14.07 8.85
C GLU A 47 -9.59 13.98 10.35
N ASN A 48 -9.93 15.08 11.00
CA ASN A 48 -10.18 15.14 12.43
C ASN A 48 -11.70 15.10 12.76
N CYS A 49 -12.55 14.83 11.78
CA CYS A 49 -13.99 14.68 11.99
C CYS A 49 -14.29 13.24 12.44
N GLY A 50 -14.80 13.08 13.66
CA GLY A 50 -15.20 11.79 14.20
C GLY A 50 -14.80 11.58 15.66
N THR A 51 -15.15 10.40 16.20
CA THR A 51 -14.83 10.01 17.57
C THR A 51 -13.36 9.52 17.62
N PRO A 52 -12.52 10.07 18.53
CA PRO A 52 -11.17 9.58 18.70
C PRO A 52 -11.13 8.11 19.12
N LEU A 53 -10.30 7.31 18.47
CA LEU A 53 -10.08 5.91 18.81
C LEU A 53 -9.14 5.80 20.03
N THR A 54 -9.68 5.66 21.23
CA THR A 54 -8.90 5.63 22.47
C THR A 54 -8.34 4.24 22.80
N GLU A 55 -9.08 3.19 22.46
CA GLU A 55 -8.69 1.80 22.72
C GLU A 55 -7.94 1.17 21.53
N PRO A 56 -7.07 0.17 21.78
CA PRO A 56 -6.46 -0.63 20.72
C PRO A 56 -7.51 -1.31 19.84
N ILE A 57 -7.22 -1.44 18.55
CA ILE A 57 -8.09 -2.18 17.63
C ILE A 57 -7.93 -3.68 17.90
N ARG A 58 -9.01 -4.30 18.39
CA ARG A 58 -9.08 -5.73 18.70
C ARG A 58 -9.93 -6.52 17.74
N THR A 59 -10.96 -5.88 17.17
CA THR A 59 -11.87 -6.52 16.23
C THR A 59 -12.19 -5.61 15.06
N ILE A 60 -12.29 -6.21 13.89
CA ILE A 60 -12.74 -5.57 12.64
C ILE A 60 -13.84 -6.44 12.06
N GLU A 61 -15.01 -5.87 11.79
CA GLU A 61 -16.14 -6.59 11.25
C GLU A 61 -16.66 -5.92 9.97
N PHE A 62 -16.76 -6.69 8.89
CA PHE A 62 -17.46 -6.30 7.67
C PHE A 62 -18.86 -6.87 7.69
N ARG A 63 -19.88 -6.02 7.50
CA ARG A 63 -21.30 -6.41 7.46
C ARG A 63 -21.92 -6.04 6.14
N HIS A 64 -22.17 -7.04 5.29
CA HIS A 64 -22.83 -6.88 3.99
C HIS A 64 -22.26 -5.75 3.14
N VAL A 65 -20.92 -5.66 3.08
CA VAL A 65 -20.22 -4.57 2.42
C VAL A 65 -20.27 -4.74 0.91
N TYR A 66 -20.75 -3.69 0.23
CA TYR A 66 -20.66 -3.50 -1.21
C TYR A 66 -19.80 -2.26 -1.48
N PHE A 67 -19.01 -2.30 -2.53
CA PHE A 67 -18.23 -1.14 -2.93
C PHE A 67 -18.03 -1.09 -4.44
N SER A 68 -18.23 0.10 -5.03
CA SER A 68 -17.85 0.46 -6.40
C SER A 68 -16.95 1.70 -6.38
N TYR A 69 -15.93 1.72 -7.24
CA TYR A 69 -15.09 2.93 -7.37
C TYR A 69 -15.89 4.09 -7.99
N PRO A 70 -15.55 5.35 -7.64
CA PRO A 70 -16.11 6.51 -8.32
C PRO A 70 -16.00 6.36 -9.84
N ALA A 71 -16.99 6.84 -10.57
CA ALA A 71 -17.09 6.76 -12.02
C ALA A 71 -17.23 5.34 -12.61
N THR A 72 -17.46 4.30 -11.80
CA THR A 72 -17.78 2.94 -12.27
C THR A 72 -19.11 2.47 -11.70
N ASN A 73 -19.88 1.73 -12.51
CA ASN A 73 -21.13 1.09 -12.07
C ASN A 73 -20.93 -0.39 -11.69
N VAL A 74 -19.67 -0.83 -11.64
CA VAL A 74 -19.33 -2.22 -11.33
C VAL A 74 -18.89 -2.33 -9.89
N TYR A 75 -19.53 -3.20 -9.12
CA TYR A 75 -19.12 -3.49 -7.76
C TYR A 75 -17.79 -4.25 -7.74
N ALA A 76 -16.79 -3.66 -7.08
CA ALA A 76 -15.50 -4.30 -6.78
C ALA A 76 -15.61 -5.24 -5.56
N LEU A 77 -16.54 -4.98 -4.65
CA LEU A 77 -16.93 -5.87 -3.54
C LEU A 77 -18.44 -6.01 -3.51
N LYS A 78 -18.92 -7.25 -3.23
CA LYS A 78 -20.33 -7.62 -3.26
C LYS A 78 -20.67 -8.45 -2.02
N ASN A 79 -21.48 -7.90 -1.14
CA ASN A 79 -22.01 -8.60 0.04
C ASN A 79 -20.91 -9.27 0.90
N VAL A 80 -19.79 -8.61 1.10
CA VAL A 80 -18.66 -9.15 1.86
C VAL A 80 -18.95 -9.02 3.35
N SER A 81 -18.89 -10.16 4.08
CA SER A 81 -19.12 -10.22 5.53
C SER A 81 -18.12 -11.17 6.18
N PHE A 82 -17.38 -10.70 7.19
CA PHE A 82 -16.45 -11.49 8.02
C PHE A 82 -16.05 -10.70 9.25
N VAL A 83 -15.42 -11.39 10.20
CA VAL A 83 -14.87 -10.80 11.44
C VAL A 83 -13.40 -11.17 11.55
N LEU A 84 -12.56 -10.19 11.91
CA LEU A 84 -11.15 -10.36 12.24
C LEU A 84 -10.93 -10.01 13.71
N ASP A 85 -10.00 -10.71 14.36
CA ASP A 85 -9.59 -10.42 15.73
C ASP A 85 -8.05 -10.33 15.87
N ASP A 86 -7.57 -9.76 16.98
CA ASP A 86 -6.15 -9.51 17.26
C ASP A 86 -5.36 -10.76 17.67
N ARG A 87 -5.97 -11.95 17.62
CA ARG A 87 -5.35 -13.22 18.00
C ARG A 87 -4.88 -14.04 16.80
N HIS A 88 -5.31 -13.65 15.61
CA HIS A 88 -5.09 -14.42 14.41
C HIS A 88 -4.42 -13.61 13.29
N THR A 89 -3.68 -14.33 12.48
CA THR A 89 -3.10 -13.82 11.23
C THR A 89 -3.95 -14.29 10.06
N TYR A 90 -4.32 -13.37 9.19
CA TYR A 90 -5.24 -13.61 8.08
C TYR A 90 -4.52 -13.52 6.74
N ALA A 91 -4.72 -14.51 5.87
CA ALA A 91 -4.34 -14.42 4.47
C ALA A 91 -5.57 -14.10 3.61
N LEU A 92 -5.43 -13.16 2.70
CA LEU A 92 -6.46 -12.80 1.72
C LEU A 92 -6.01 -13.22 0.34
N ILE A 93 -6.75 -14.14 -0.29
CA ILE A 93 -6.40 -14.73 -1.59
C ILE A 93 -7.53 -14.59 -2.61
N GLY A 94 -7.18 -14.73 -3.87
CA GLY A 94 -8.10 -14.66 -5.01
C GLY A 94 -7.36 -14.22 -6.27
N LEU A 95 -7.98 -14.35 -7.43
CA LEU A 95 -7.40 -13.89 -8.70
C LEU A 95 -7.23 -12.36 -8.71
N ASN A 96 -6.44 -11.86 -9.67
CA ASN A 96 -6.32 -10.43 -9.89
C ASN A 96 -7.68 -9.81 -10.21
N GLY A 97 -7.98 -8.64 -9.60
CA GLY A 97 -9.28 -8.00 -9.72
C GLY A 97 -10.38 -8.56 -8.82
N SER A 98 -10.13 -9.55 -7.95
CA SER A 98 -11.14 -10.10 -7.05
C SER A 98 -11.54 -9.20 -5.88
N GLY A 99 -10.91 -8.01 -5.70
CA GLY A 99 -11.26 -7.03 -4.67
C GLY A 99 -10.33 -7.00 -3.45
N LYS A 100 -9.23 -7.76 -3.42
CA LYS A 100 -8.31 -7.84 -2.26
C LYS A 100 -7.75 -6.49 -1.82
N THR A 101 -7.08 -5.77 -2.70
CA THR A 101 -6.54 -4.42 -2.41
C THR A 101 -7.63 -3.42 -2.10
N THR A 102 -8.83 -3.57 -2.71
CA THR A 102 -10.00 -2.73 -2.42
C THR A 102 -10.43 -2.87 -0.96
N LEU A 103 -10.43 -4.09 -0.43
CA LEU A 103 -10.76 -4.37 0.97
C LEU A 103 -9.78 -3.65 1.92
N LEU A 104 -8.48 -3.71 1.64
CA LEU A 104 -7.48 -2.98 2.43
C LEU A 104 -7.67 -1.45 2.36
N LYS A 105 -8.02 -0.92 1.17
CA LYS A 105 -8.29 0.52 1.00
C LYS A 105 -9.50 0.99 1.80
N LEU A 106 -10.55 0.18 1.92
CA LEU A 106 -11.70 0.48 2.78
C LEU A 106 -11.32 0.47 4.26
N LEU A 107 -10.50 -0.50 4.72
CA LEU A 107 -9.99 -0.54 6.10
C LEU A 107 -9.16 0.69 6.47
N MET A 108 -8.42 1.25 5.53
CA MET A 108 -7.67 2.49 5.74
C MET A 108 -8.53 3.76 5.62
N LYS A 109 -9.85 3.59 5.40
CA LYS A 109 -10.78 4.71 5.18
C LYS A 109 -10.30 5.63 4.03
N LEU A 110 -9.71 5.02 2.96
CA LEU A 110 -9.39 5.74 1.71
C LEU A 110 -10.62 5.86 0.80
N TYR A 111 -11.61 5.02 1.03
CA TYR A 111 -12.92 5.04 0.38
C TYR A 111 -13.98 4.64 1.40
N LYS A 112 -15.23 5.06 1.15
CA LYS A 112 -16.41 4.67 1.93
C LYS A 112 -17.11 3.49 1.26
N PRO A 113 -17.65 2.51 2.01
CA PRO A 113 -18.47 1.47 1.42
C PRO A 113 -19.71 2.07 0.74
N THR A 114 -20.13 1.50 -0.40
CA THR A 114 -21.33 1.94 -1.11
C THR A 114 -22.59 1.51 -0.34
N LEU A 115 -22.59 0.28 0.21
CA LEU A 115 -23.62 -0.27 1.09
C LEU A 115 -22.97 -1.14 2.15
N GLY A 116 -23.67 -1.39 3.24
CA GLY A 116 -23.17 -2.13 4.40
C GLY A 116 -22.33 -1.27 5.32
N THR A 117 -21.70 -1.87 6.32
CA THR A 117 -20.91 -1.16 7.34
C THR A 117 -19.63 -1.92 7.66
N ILE A 118 -18.60 -1.18 8.08
CA ILE A 118 -17.34 -1.72 8.62
C ILE A 118 -17.26 -1.25 10.06
N LEU A 119 -17.12 -2.18 10.99
CA LEU A 119 -17.04 -1.86 12.40
C LEU A 119 -15.62 -2.11 12.93
N ILE A 120 -15.13 -1.18 13.70
CA ILE A 120 -13.88 -1.27 14.48
C ILE A 120 -14.26 -1.32 15.97
N ASN A 121 -13.97 -2.42 16.65
CA ASN A 121 -14.40 -2.66 18.04
C ASN A 121 -15.93 -2.44 18.26
N GLY A 122 -16.73 -2.72 17.24
CA GLY A 122 -18.18 -2.53 17.27
C GLY A 122 -18.68 -1.12 16.90
N GLN A 123 -17.80 -0.14 16.70
CA GLN A 123 -18.12 1.21 16.25
C GLN A 123 -17.97 1.32 14.74
N ASP A 124 -18.90 2.04 14.07
CA ASP A 124 -18.81 2.27 12.62
C ASP A 124 -17.56 3.06 12.26
N ILE A 125 -16.80 2.57 11.28
CA ILE A 125 -15.56 3.20 10.79
C ILE A 125 -15.81 4.64 10.30
N GLU A 126 -17.00 4.94 9.79
CA GLU A 126 -17.35 6.28 9.32
C GLU A 126 -17.45 7.30 10.47
N GLU A 127 -17.78 6.84 11.68
CA GLU A 127 -17.88 7.67 12.89
C GLU A 127 -16.52 7.89 13.58
N ILE A 128 -15.49 7.14 13.19
CA ILE A 128 -14.15 7.21 13.80
C ILE A 128 -13.32 8.30 13.14
N ASP A 129 -12.56 9.05 13.93
CA ASP A 129 -11.56 10.00 13.46
C ASP A 129 -10.54 9.31 12.54
N THR A 130 -10.41 9.84 11.30
CA THR A 130 -9.59 9.23 10.25
C THR A 130 -8.10 9.28 10.58
N ALA A 131 -7.61 10.38 11.13
CA ALA A 131 -6.20 10.51 11.52
C ALA A 131 -5.85 9.56 12.66
N GLY A 132 -6.71 9.43 13.68
CA GLY A 132 -6.56 8.51 14.78
C GLY A 132 -6.60 7.05 14.32
N LEU A 133 -7.51 6.69 13.41
CA LEU A 133 -7.58 5.35 12.81
C LEU A 133 -6.29 5.02 12.04
N ARG A 134 -5.86 5.92 11.14
CA ARG A 134 -4.65 5.73 10.32
C ARG A 134 -3.37 5.67 11.17
N LYS A 135 -3.32 6.32 12.33
CA LYS A 135 -2.22 6.18 13.29
C LYS A 135 -2.08 4.75 13.83
N ARG A 136 -3.17 3.99 13.92
CA ARG A 136 -3.21 2.61 14.43
C ARG A 136 -3.11 1.53 13.37
N ILE A 137 -3.06 1.90 12.10
CA ILE A 137 -2.91 0.99 10.96
C ILE A 137 -1.58 1.23 10.28
N SER A 138 -0.84 0.18 10.01
CA SER A 138 0.36 0.19 9.17
C SER A 138 0.11 -0.61 7.90
N ALA A 139 0.48 -0.08 6.75
CA ALA A 139 0.23 -0.74 5.48
C ALA A 139 1.44 -0.69 4.55
N ILE A 140 1.65 -1.79 3.80
CA ILE A 140 2.52 -1.84 2.63
C ILE A 140 1.65 -2.24 1.45
N PHE A 141 1.59 -1.39 0.44
CA PHE A 141 0.98 -1.70 -0.86
C PHE A 141 2.02 -2.24 -1.83
N GLN A 142 1.56 -2.92 -2.89
CA GLN A 142 2.43 -3.50 -3.92
C GLN A 142 3.35 -2.44 -4.57
N ASP A 143 2.85 -1.22 -4.74
CA ASP A 143 3.52 -0.05 -5.30
C ASP A 143 4.03 0.92 -4.22
N PHE A 144 4.63 0.40 -3.16
CA PHE A 144 5.15 1.22 -2.07
C PHE A 144 6.16 2.28 -2.54
N ILE A 145 6.11 3.45 -1.90
CA ILE A 145 6.97 4.59 -2.26
C ILE A 145 8.40 4.36 -1.81
N LYS A 146 9.34 4.59 -2.75
CA LYS A 146 10.78 4.64 -2.53
C LYS A 146 11.17 6.10 -2.33
N TYR A 147 11.41 6.52 -1.09
CA TYR A 147 11.77 7.90 -0.82
C TYR A 147 13.25 8.16 -1.09
N PRO A 148 13.60 9.32 -1.70
CA PRO A 148 14.99 9.72 -1.89
C PRO A 148 15.59 10.30 -0.59
N PHE A 149 15.57 9.52 0.47
CA PHE A 149 16.05 9.84 1.81
C PHE A 149 17.15 8.85 2.20
N THR A 150 17.77 9.06 3.36
CA THR A 150 18.69 8.07 3.94
C THR A 150 17.96 6.76 4.26
N ALA A 151 18.70 5.67 4.45
CA ALA A 151 18.11 4.40 4.84
C ALA A 151 17.38 4.49 6.18
N GLU A 152 17.93 5.24 7.14
CA GLU A 152 17.30 5.53 8.44
C GLU A 152 15.98 6.27 8.28
N GLU A 153 15.98 7.41 7.57
CA GLU A 153 14.77 8.19 7.33
C GLU A 153 13.70 7.42 6.60
N ASN A 154 14.09 6.56 5.64
CA ASN A 154 13.16 5.67 4.94
C ASN A 154 12.42 4.73 5.88
N ILE A 155 13.02 4.31 6.98
CA ILE A 155 12.38 3.44 7.98
C ILE A 155 11.58 4.27 8.98
N THR A 156 12.17 5.33 9.52
CA THR A 156 11.62 6.09 10.64
C THR A 156 10.50 7.06 10.26
N ILE A 157 10.34 7.40 8.98
CA ILE A 157 9.28 8.30 8.48
C ILE A 157 7.87 7.84 8.84
N SER A 158 7.68 6.56 9.14
CA SER A 158 6.38 6.00 9.53
C SER A 158 5.94 6.41 10.94
N ASP A 159 6.89 6.85 11.80
CA ASP A 159 6.65 7.29 13.18
C ASP A 159 7.72 8.31 13.60
N LEU A 160 7.53 9.56 13.18
CA LEU A 160 8.48 10.64 13.40
C LEU A 160 8.65 11.01 14.88
N GLU A 161 7.63 10.77 15.71
CA GLU A 161 7.70 11.04 17.16
C GLU A 161 8.75 10.13 17.83
N ASN A 162 8.96 8.93 17.32
CA ASN A 162 9.91 7.94 17.82
C ASN A 162 11.12 7.72 16.89
N ALA A 163 11.38 8.62 15.95
CA ALA A 163 12.46 8.48 14.95
C ALA A 163 13.85 8.25 15.59
N ASN A 164 14.08 8.76 16.80
CA ASN A 164 15.34 8.64 17.53
C ASN A 164 15.48 7.35 18.37
N ASP A 165 14.50 6.45 18.35
CA ASP A 165 14.57 5.18 19.08
C ASP A 165 15.45 4.16 18.30
N LEU A 166 16.76 4.24 18.56
CA LEU A 166 17.77 3.38 17.92
C LEU A 166 17.58 1.89 18.25
N HIS A 167 17.10 1.58 19.46
CA HIS A 167 16.85 0.19 19.84
C HIS A 167 15.70 -0.40 19.01
N ARG A 168 14.62 0.34 18.88
CA ARG A 168 13.47 -0.02 18.04
C ARG A 168 13.89 -0.13 16.56
N LEU A 169 14.69 0.81 16.07
CA LEU A 169 15.20 0.82 14.70
C LEU A 169 16.02 -0.43 14.42
N SER A 170 17.00 -0.78 15.27
CA SER A 170 17.80 -2.00 15.12
C SER A 170 16.92 -3.23 15.09
N LYS A 171 15.97 -3.34 16.02
CA LYS A 171 15.07 -4.48 16.10
C LYS A 171 14.21 -4.67 14.83
N VAL A 172 13.64 -3.59 14.28
CA VAL A 172 12.81 -3.73 13.07
C VAL A 172 13.63 -4.02 11.81
N ILE A 173 14.88 -3.58 11.76
CA ILE A 173 15.82 -3.94 10.69
C ILE A 173 16.07 -5.45 10.70
N ASP A 174 16.30 -6.03 11.88
CA ASP A 174 16.48 -7.48 12.04
C ASP A 174 15.19 -8.25 11.72
N ASP A 175 14.04 -7.78 12.23
CA ASP A 175 12.73 -8.42 12.00
C ASP A 175 12.35 -8.43 10.52
N ALA A 176 12.68 -7.36 9.77
CA ALA A 176 12.45 -7.24 8.33
C ALA A 176 13.51 -7.95 7.46
N GLY A 177 14.55 -8.54 8.07
CA GLY A 177 15.66 -9.13 7.34
C GLY A 177 16.46 -8.11 6.53
N ALA A 178 16.48 -6.84 6.97
CA ALA A 178 17.14 -5.73 6.28
C ALA A 178 18.60 -5.51 6.75
N ALA A 179 19.08 -6.24 7.76
CA ALA A 179 20.41 -6.05 8.33
C ALA A 179 21.54 -6.16 7.29
N GLU A 180 21.53 -7.20 6.46
CA GLU A 180 22.53 -7.37 5.40
C GLU A 180 22.47 -6.25 4.36
N VAL A 181 21.27 -5.73 4.08
CA VAL A 181 21.09 -4.58 3.16
C VAL A 181 21.77 -3.36 3.74
N ILE A 182 21.49 -3.04 5.01
CA ILE A 182 22.08 -1.88 5.70
C ILE A 182 23.60 -2.00 5.84
N ASP A 183 24.11 -3.18 6.21
CA ASP A 183 25.54 -3.43 6.39
C ASP A 183 26.31 -3.34 5.06
N GLY A 184 25.68 -3.66 3.95
CA GLY A 184 26.24 -3.53 2.60
C GLY A 184 26.24 -2.11 2.03
N LEU A 185 25.61 -1.13 2.70
CA LEU A 185 25.59 0.26 2.26
C LEU A 185 26.87 1.02 2.65
N PRO A 186 27.38 1.96 1.82
CA PRO A 186 28.64 2.70 2.07
C PRO A 186 28.69 3.43 3.41
N HIS A 187 27.58 4.00 3.85
CA HIS A 187 27.45 4.74 5.11
C HIS A 187 26.36 4.13 6.00
N ARG A 188 26.04 2.83 5.82
CA ARG A 188 25.02 2.11 6.57
C ARG A 188 23.68 2.88 6.57
N LEU A 189 23.12 3.16 7.74
CA LEU A 189 21.85 3.88 7.91
C LEU A 189 21.85 5.30 7.32
N GLN A 190 23.02 5.96 7.29
CA GLN A 190 23.16 7.32 6.78
C GLN A 190 23.38 7.36 5.24
N THR A 191 23.32 6.23 4.58
CA THR A 191 23.45 6.19 3.11
C THR A 191 22.19 6.75 2.47
N GLN A 192 22.38 7.74 1.59
CA GLN A 192 21.32 8.27 0.73
C GLN A 192 20.86 7.19 -0.24
N LEU A 193 19.57 6.91 -0.32
CA LEU A 193 19.00 5.97 -1.27
C LEU A 193 18.56 6.70 -2.56
N GLN A 194 18.60 5.98 -3.69
CA GLN A 194 18.38 6.44 -5.08
C GLN A 194 19.57 7.24 -5.69
N LYS A 195 19.93 6.86 -6.92
CA LYS A 195 21.07 7.44 -7.68
C LYS A 195 20.90 8.89 -8.14
N GLY A 196 19.70 9.45 -8.08
CA GLY A 196 19.45 10.83 -8.50
C GLY A 196 20.10 11.90 -7.61
N TRP A 197 20.71 11.52 -6.50
CA TRP A 197 21.37 12.40 -5.54
C TRP A 197 22.85 12.07 -5.42
N ASN A 198 23.70 13.10 -5.21
CA ASN A 198 25.15 12.91 -5.04
C ASN A 198 25.44 11.91 -3.92
N GLY A 199 26.16 10.83 -4.27
CA GLY A 199 26.49 9.76 -3.32
C GLY A 199 25.35 8.76 -3.05
N GLY A 200 24.22 8.86 -3.75
CA GLY A 200 23.07 7.96 -3.56
C GLY A 200 23.33 6.56 -4.10
N THR A 201 22.87 5.56 -3.37
CA THR A 201 22.95 4.14 -3.72
C THR A 201 21.59 3.62 -4.16
N GLU A 202 21.54 2.90 -5.28
CA GLU A 202 20.32 2.22 -5.75
C GLU A 202 20.22 0.84 -5.11
N LEU A 203 19.02 0.53 -4.64
CA LEU A 203 18.70 -0.79 -4.09
C LEU A 203 17.95 -1.64 -5.11
N SER A 204 18.16 -2.97 -5.07
CA SER A 204 17.31 -3.91 -5.80
C SER A 204 15.87 -3.87 -5.27
N GLN A 205 14.91 -4.38 -6.06
CA GLN A 205 13.50 -4.42 -5.64
C GLN A 205 13.31 -5.19 -4.32
N GLY A 206 14.00 -6.34 -4.15
CA GLY A 206 13.93 -7.12 -2.92
C GLY A 206 14.55 -6.40 -1.71
N GLN A 207 15.64 -5.64 -1.91
CA GLN A 207 16.22 -4.81 -0.86
C GLN A 207 15.26 -3.68 -0.45
N TRP A 208 14.63 -3.01 -1.42
CA TRP A 208 13.59 -2.01 -1.15
C TRP A 208 12.39 -2.58 -0.39
N GLN A 209 11.97 -3.82 -0.71
CA GLN A 209 10.90 -4.50 0.04
C GLN A 209 11.28 -4.71 1.51
N LYS A 210 12.51 -5.13 1.80
CA LYS A 210 12.99 -5.27 3.19
C LYS A 210 12.95 -3.93 3.95
N ILE A 211 13.37 -2.83 3.31
CA ILE A 211 13.27 -1.47 3.90
C ILE A 211 11.79 -1.06 4.12
N ALA A 212 10.90 -1.34 3.16
CA ALA A 212 9.47 -1.04 3.30
C ALA A 212 8.82 -1.85 4.44
N ILE A 213 9.21 -3.12 4.62
CA ILE A 213 8.77 -3.95 5.75
C ILE A 213 9.28 -3.36 7.07
N ALA A 214 10.56 -2.97 7.16
CA ALA A 214 11.11 -2.32 8.35
C ALA A 214 10.36 -1.03 8.69
N ARG A 215 10.05 -0.19 7.68
CA ARG A 215 9.21 1.01 7.80
C ARG A 215 7.84 0.68 8.40
N CYS A 216 7.15 -0.31 7.86
CA CYS A 216 5.84 -0.73 8.33
C CYS A 216 5.88 -1.19 9.79
N LEU A 217 6.91 -1.95 10.18
CA LEU A 217 7.08 -2.46 11.54
C LEU A 217 7.54 -1.39 12.54
N PHE A 218 8.18 -0.33 12.07
CA PHE A 218 8.67 0.74 12.94
C PHE A 218 7.51 1.49 13.60
N LYS A 219 6.38 1.65 12.94
CA LYS A 219 5.20 2.37 13.43
C LYS A 219 4.48 1.74 14.62
N GLN A 220 4.67 0.48 14.99
CA GLN A 220 3.93 -0.21 16.06
C GLN A 220 2.41 0.04 16.03
N SER A 221 1.73 -0.70 15.16
CA SER A 221 0.30 -0.51 14.90
C SER A 221 -0.53 -1.67 15.48
N ASP A 222 -1.82 -1.42 15.71
CA ASP A 222 -2.78 -2.46 16.10
C ASP A 222 -3.17 -3.34 14.91
N VAL A 223 -3.06 -2.78 13.68
CA VAL A 223 -3.39 -3.48 12.43
C VAL A 223 -2.24 -3.37 11.45
N TYR A 224 -1.83 -4.49 10.88
CA TYR A 224 -0.82 -4.57 9.83
C TYR A 224 -1.44 -5.11 8.55
N LEU A 225 -1.31 -4.35 7.46
CA LEU A 225 -1.82 -4.68 6.13
C LEU A 225 -0.66 -4.83 5.16
N PHE A 226 -0.55 -6.00 4.55
CA PHE A 226 0.52 -6.32 3.62
C PHE A 226 -0.07 -6.74 2.28
N ASP A 227 0.11 -5.93 1.23
CA ASP A 227 -0.32 -6.24 -0.13
C ASP A 227 0.88 -6.71 -0.96
N GLU A 228 1.04 -8.02 -1.11
CA GLU A 228 2.15 -8.70 -1.80
C GLU A 228 3.57 -8.26 -1.35
N PRO A 229 3.83 -8.14 -0.04
CA PRO A 229 5.05 -7.52 0.48
C PRO A 229 6.32 -8.35 0.20
N PHE A 230 6.19 -9.58 -0.31
CA PHE A 230 7.28 -10.54 -0.50
C PHE A 230 7.52 -10.89 -1.97
N SER A 231 6.86 -10.20 -2.92
CA SER A 231 6.86 -10.56 -4.36
C SER A 231 8.27 -10.63 -4.99
N ALA A 232 9.23 -9.81 -4.52
CA ALA A 232 10.61 -9.80 -5.02
C ALA A 232 11.62 -10.48 -4.08
N LEU A 233 11.15 -11.21 -3.05
CA LEU A 233 12.01 -11.96 -2.14
C LEU A 233 12.08 -13.45 -2.55
N ASP A 234 13.21 -14.09 -2.24
CA ASP A 234 13.33 -15.53 -2.32
C ASP A 234 12.51 -16.23 -1.22
N ALA A 235 12.18 -17.50 -1.44
CA ALA A 235 11.30 -18.26 -0.55
C ALA A 235 11.87 -18.43 0.89
N ILE A 236 13.19 -18.46 1.05
CA ILE A 236 13.84 -18.62 2.35
C ILE A 236 13.73 -17.31 3.14
N SER A 237 14.07 -16.18 2.52
CA SER A 237 13.94 -14.86 3.10
C SER A 237 12.49 -14.55 3.49
N GLU A 238 11.53 -14.88 2.61
CA GLU A 238 10.11 -14.74 2.89
C GLU A 238 9.68 -15.50 4.14
N GLN A 239 10.00 -16.81 4.23
CA GLN A 239 9.63 -17.62 5.39
C GLN A 239 10.23 -17.09 6.69
N HIS A 240 11.48 -16.63 6.67
CA HIS A 240 12.13 -16.05 7.84
C HIS A 240 11.43 -14.77 8.30
N ILE A 241 11.10 -13.88 7.37
CA ILE A 241 10.43 -12.62 7.69
C ILE A 241 9.03 -12.89 8.24
N ILE A 242 8.24 -13.78 7.61
CA ILE A 242 6.88 -14.09 8.07
C ILE A 242 6.89 -14.68 9.47
N LYS A 243 7.82 -15.61 9.77
CA LYS A 243 7.95 -16.16 11.13
C LYS A 243 8.24 -15.08 12.17
N ARG A 244 9.12 -14.11 11.85
CA ARG A 244 9.43 -12.98 12.73
C ARG A 244 8.24 -12.03 12.86
N LEU A 245 7.54 -11.76 11.77
CA LEU A 245 6.31 -10.96 11.78
C LEU A 245 5.26 -11.57 12.71
N ASN A 246 4.96 -12.85 12.59
CA ASN A 246 3.97 -13.54 13.45
C ASN A 246 4.34 -13.49 14.94
N LEU A 247 5.64 -13.48 15.28
CA LEU A 247 6.09 -13.33 16.66
C LEU A 247 5.95 -11.87 17.15
N LYS A 248 6.14 -10.89 16.28
CA LYS A 248 6.10 -9.46 16.62
C LYS A 248 4.68 -8.91 16.68
N THR A 249 3.82 -9.37 15.78
CA THR A 249 2.44 -8.87 15.65
C THR A 249 1.45 -9.65 16.54
N LYS A 250 1.93 -10.41 17.52
CA LYS A 250 1.07 -10.97 18.57
C LYS A 250 0.27 -9.84 19.22
N MET A 251 -1.05 -10.04 19.33
CA MET A 251 -2.01 -9.01 19.79
C MET A 251 -2.25 -7.87 18.80
N SER A 252 -2.00 -8.09 17.51
CA SER A 252 -2.34 -7.19 16.43
C SER A 252 -3.04 -7.94 15.31
N ILE A 253 -4.00 -7.32 14.66
CA ILE A 253 -4.66 -7.90 13.48
C ILE A 253 -3.69 -7.82 12.31
N THR A 254 -3.28 -8.96 11.78
CA THR A 254 -2.37 -9.00 10.62
C THR A 254 -3.10 -9.59 9.42
N ILE A 255 -3.15 -8.83 8.32
CA ILE A 255 -3.74 -9.25 7.05
C ILE A 255 -2.66 -9.18 5.98
N PHE A 256 -2.43 -10.27 5.28
CA PHE A 256 -1.55 -10.25 4.12
C PHE A 256 -2.21 -10.84 2.89
N ILE A 257 -2.05 -10.15 1.78
CA ILE A 257 -2.38 -10.62 0.45
C ILE A 257 -1.15 -11.33 -0.08
N THR A 258 -1.31 -12.57 -0.49
CA THR A 258 -0.23 -13.35 -1.10
C THR A 258 -0.79 -14.29 -2.16
N HIS A 259 0.03 -14.51 -3.18
CA HIS A 259 -0.20 -15.55 -4.18
C HIS A 259 0.72 -16.77 -3.95
N ARG A 260 1.56 -16.77 -2.90
CA ARG A 260 2.53 -17.84 -2.64
C ARG A 260 1.99 -18.85 -1.64
N TYR A 261 2.01 -20.12 -2.02
CA TYR A 261 1.56 -21.24 -1.19
C TYR A 261 2.32 -21.33 0.16
N SER A 262 3.63 -21.04 0.15
CA SER A 262 4.47 -21.05 1.36
C SER A 262 3.95 -20.14 2.45
N SER A 263 3.47 -18.96 2.07
CA SER A 263 2.97 -17.93 3.00
C SER A 263 1.57 -18.28 3.53
N LEU A 264 0.73 -18.94 2.73
CA LEU A 264 -0.63 -19.31 3.13
C LEU A 264 -0.66 -20.29 4.32
N ARG A 265 0.36 -21.15 4.44
CA ARG A 265 0.47 -22.12 5.54
C ARG A 265 0.81 -21.47 6.89
N LEU A 266 1.19 -20.20 6.90
CA LEU A 266 1.57 -19.43 8.08
C LEU A 266 0.43 -18.56 8.60
N ALA A 267 -0.65 -18.43 7.83
CA ALA A 267 -1.88 -17.78 8.28
C ALA A 267 -2.72 -18.74 9.13
N ASP A 268 -3.34 -18.21 10.19
CA ASP A 268 -4.29 -18.94 11.00
C ASP A 268 -5.61 -19.14 10.24
N PHE A 269 -6.05 -18.09 9.52
CA PHE A 269 -7.26 -18.08 8.71
C PHE A 269 -6.99 -17.54 7.30
N ILE A 270 -7.70 -18.10 6.34
CA ILE A 270 -7.64 -17.71 4.93
C ILE A 270 -9.03 -17.23 4.52
N LEU A 271 -9.08 -16.05 3.90
CA LEU A 271 -10.26 -15.48 3.27
C LEU A 271 -10.11 -15.56 1.76
N VAL A 272 -11.03 -16.20 1.07
CA VAL A 272 -10.96 -16.44 -0.38
C VAL A 272 -11.96 -15.56 -1.10
N LEU A 273 -11.45 -14.60 -1.88
CA LEU A 273 -12.26 -13.70 -2.70
C LEU A 273 -12.33 -14.19 -4.15
N LYS A 274 -13.55 -14.15 -4.70
CA LYS A 274 -13.82 -14.40 -6.11
C LYS A 274 -14.83 -13.39 -6.62
N ASP A 275 -14.51 -12.67 -7.70
CA ASP A 275 -15.41 -11.71 -8.37
C ASP A 275 -16.07 -10.69 -7.43
N GLY A 276 -15.36 -10.27 -6.39
CA GLY A 276 -15.80 -9.32 -5.38
C GLY A 276 -16.56 -9.94 -4.20
N GLU A 277 -16.72 -11.25 -4.14
CA GLU A 277 -17.45 -11.96 -3.09
C GLU A 277 -16.50 -12.81 -2.23
N LEU A 278 -16.79 -12.92 -0.93
CA LEU A 278 -16.13 -13.88 -0.05
C LEU A 278 -16.78 -15.25 -0.25
N VAL A 279 -16.08 -16.15 -0.94
CA VAL A 279 -16.63 -17.47 -1.31
C VAL A 279 -16.28 -18.57 -0.31
N GLU A 280 -15.14 -18.47 0.33
CA GLU A 280 -14.67 -19.44 1.33
C GLU A 280 -13.87 -18.72 2.42
N SER A 281 -13.94 -19.26 3.64
CA SER A 281 -13.09 -18.83 4.77
C SER A 281 -12.83 -20.01 5.71
N GLY A 282 -11.62 -20.08 6.27
CA GLY A 282 -11.22 -21.14 7.20
C GLY A 282 -9.72 -21.32 7.26
N SER A 283 -9.26 -22.31 8.01
CA SER A 283 -7.86 -22.70 8.06
C SER A 283 -7.42 -23.37 6.75
N HIS A 284 -6.12 -23.36 6.48
CA HIS A 284 -5.54 -24.05 5.31
C HIS A 284 -6.02 -25.51 5.19
N GLN A 285 -6.05 -26.22 6.32
CA GLN A 285 -6.45 -27.63 6.34
C GLN A 285 -7.94 -27.85 6.03
N GLU A 286 -8.80 -27.00 6.57
CA GLU A 286 -10.25 -27.05 6.32
C GLU A 286 -10.57 -26.77 4.88
N LEU A 287 -10.01 -25.71 4.30
CA LEU A 287 -10.24 -25.31 2.92
C LEU A 287 -9.67 -26.34 1.92
N GLN A 288 -8.53 -26.93 2.23
CA GLN A 288 -7.93 -27.99 1.39
C GLN A 288 -8.81 -29.26 1.39
N LYS A 289 -9.36 -29.65 2.56
CA LYS A 289 -10.27 -30.80 2.67
C LYS A 289 -11.61 -30.54 1.99
N ALA A 290 -12.10 -29.31 1.99
CA ALA A 290 -13.36 -28.94 1.34
C ALA A 290 -13.31 -29.12 -0.19
N GLY A 291 -12.12 -29.10 -0.81
CA GLY A 291 -11.91 -29.40 -2.22
C GLY A 291 -12.59 -28.44 -3.20
N LYS A 292 -12.87 -27.18 -2.75
CA LYS A 292 -13.58 -26.17 -3.52
C LYS A 292 -12.60 -25.22 -4.24
N TYR A 293 -13.02 -23.99 -4.48
CA TYR A 293 -12.28 -22.96 -5.22
C TYR A 293 -10.87 -22.69 -4.64
N TYR A 294 -10.71 -22.71 -3.31
CA TYR A 294 -9.40 -22.63 -2.67
C TYR A 294 -8.44 -23.72 -3.19
N SER A 295 -8.92 -24.96 -3.22
CA SER A 295 -8.11 -26.11 -3.67
C SER A 295 -7.75 -26.02 -5.16
N GLU A 296 -8.63 -25.45 -5.99
CA GLU A 296 -8.36 -25.18 -7.41
C GLU A 296 -7.24 -24.15 -7.58
N LEU A 297 -7.31 -23.03 -6.81
CA LEU A 297 -6.28 -21.99 -6.83
C LEU A 297 -4.90 -22.52 -6.42
N ILE A 298 -4.86 -23.37 -5.38
CA ILE A 298 -3.61 -23.96 -4.91
C ILE A 298 -3.03 -24.95 -5.93
N LYS A 299 -3.85 -25.81 -6.54
CA LYS A 299 -3.39 -26.73 -7.56
C LYS A 299 -2.80 -26.00 -8.76
N ALA A 300 -3.46 -24.95 -9.24
CA ALA A 300 -2.97 -24.14 -10.34
C ALA A 300 -1.62 -23.43 -10.06
N GLN A 301 -1.25 -23.28 -8.79
CA GLN A 301 0.06 -22.72 -8.40
C GLN A 301 1.16 -23.79 -8.26
N ILE A 302 0.80 -25.01 -7.88
CA ILE A 302 1.74 -26.12 -7.64
C ILE A 302 2.10 -26.85 -8.95
N GLU A 303 1.14 -27.07 -9.84
CA GLU A 303 1.36 -27.81 -11.11
C GLU A 303 2.48 -27.24 -12.02
N PRO A 304 2.70 -25.91 -12.15
CA PRO A 304 3.85 -25.40 -12.90
C PRO A 304 5.20 -25.73 -12.31
N ILE A 305 5.28 -25.97 -10.99
CA ILE A 305 6.54 -26.25 -10.26
C ILE A 305 6.94 -27.72 -10.46
N ASP A 306 5.99 -28.65 -10.45
CA ASP A 306 6.25 -30.08 -10.65
C ASP A 306 6.68 -30.41 -12.09
N HIS A 307 6.18 -29.65 -13.08
CA HIS A 307 6.62 -29.80 -14.47
C HIS A 307 8.07 -29.31 -14.72
N LEU A 308 8.53 -28.31 -13.99
CA LEU A 308 9.91 -27.83 -14.09
C LEU A 308 10.90 -28.76 -13.36
N ALA A 309 10.52 -29.34 -12.23
CA ALA A 309 11.34 -30.29 -11.50
C ALA A 309 11.57 -31.62 -12.27
N GLN A 310 10.64 -32.03 -13.12
CA GLN A 310 10.77 -33.22 -13.98
C GLN A 310 11.64 -32.99 -15.22
N LEU A 311 11.91 -31.75 -15.62
CA LEU A 311 12.79 -31.41 -16.75
C LEU A 311 14.27 -31.32 -16.37
N ASP A 312 14.59 -31.14 -15.07
CA ASP A 312 15.95 -31.12 -14.55
C ASP A 312 16.51 -32.52 -14.22
N GLU A 313 15.67 -33.59 -14.27
CA GLU A 313 16.08 -34.98 -14.06
C GLU A 313 16.25 -35.80 -15.37
N THR A 314 16.12 -35.19 -16.54
CA THR A 314 16.37 -35.77 -17.85
C THR A 314 17.52 -35.12 -18.58
#